data_57f548839dfd928a5c7cb3fc4b8136e4
#
_entry.id   57f548839dfd928a5c7cb3fc4b8136e4
#
_cell.length_a   1.000
_cell.length_b   1.000
_cell.length_c   1.000
_cell.angle_alpha   90.00
_cell.angle_beta   90.00
_cell.angle_gamma   90.00
#
_symmetry.space_group_name_H-M   'P 1'
#
loop_
_entity.id
_entity.type
_entity.pdbx_description
1 polymer ?
#
loop_
_entity_poly.entity_id
_entity_poly.type
_entity_poly.pdbx_seq_one_letter_code
_entity_poly.pdbx_strand_id
1 'polypeptide(L)'
;MTDTLIQVQGLNSYYGASHILRSIDFEVNRGETIGLMGRNGMGKSTLLKSIMGIVTPQSGQVFIKGQRMNGRDIFEVAQLGIAYVPEGRGIFGNLSVVENLKMAARPGTQGQNDWTYERVLETFPRLKERLGHGGQQLSGGEQQMLTIGRALMTNPDVLILDEATEGLAPLIAREIWRICSVIKESGISSIIVDKNWKHVTKITDRNVILVKGEVVFKGSSELLQSQPEIMAQHLGV
;
A
#
# COMPACT_ATOMS: atom_id res chain seq x y z
N MET A 1 -21.31 11.82 6.45
CA MET A 1 -20.88 10.42 6.72
C MET A 1 -19.57 10.23 5.99
N THR A 2 -18.52 9.79 6.65
CA THR A 2 -17.25 9.46 6.03
C THR A 2 -17.45 8.25 5.11
N ASP A 3 -17.04 8.36 3.83
CA ASP A 3 -17.12 7.25 2.87
C ASP A 3 -15.95 6.29 3.14
N THR A 4 -16.17 5.30 4.02
CA THR A 4 -15.17 4.33 4.45
C THR A 4 -15.01 3.24 3.40
N LEU A 5 -13.80 3.12 2.84
CA LEU A 5 -13.45 2.12 1.81
C LEU A 5 -12.98 0.80 2.40
N ILE A 6 -12.19 0.85 3.47
CA ILE A 6 -11.73 -0.35 4.21
C ILE A 6 -12.09 -0.16 5.68
N GLN A 7 -12.66 -1.19 6.29
CA GLN A 7 -12.93 -1.24 7.72
C GLN A 7 -12.53 -2.60 8.29
N VAL A 8 -11.72 -2.58 9.31
CA VAL A 8 -11.24 -3.74 10.07
C VAL A 8 -11.72 -3.61 11.49
N GLN A 9 -12.36 -4.65 12.02
CA GLN A 9 -12.98 -4.64 13.35
C GLN A 9 -12.51 -5.84 14.16
N GLY A 10 -11.84 -5.61 15.29
CA GLY A 10 -11.41 -6.61 16.25
C GLY A 10 -10.57 -7.74 15.66
N LEU A 11 -9.71 -7.45 14.67
CA LEU A 11 -9.02 -8.46 13.87
C LEU A 11 -7.94 -9.18 14.66
N ASN A 12 -8.02 -10.52 14.67
CA ASN A 12 -7.00 -11.39 15.23
C ASN A 12 -6.46 -12.33 14.14
N SER A 13 -5.15 -12.30 13.91
CA SER A 13 -4.49 -13.13 12.91
C SER A 13 -3.29 -13.87 13.50
N TYR A 14 -3.06 -15.09 13.02
CA TYR A 14 -2.06 -16.00 13.54
C TYR A 14 -1.21 -16.60 12.42
N TYR A 15 0.04 -16.95 12.72
CA TYR A 15 0.85 -17.89 11.97
C TYR A 15 1.15 -19.10 12.87
N GLY A 16 0.47 -20.23 12.62
CA GLY A 16 0.49 -21.37 13.52
C GLY A 16 -0.01 -20.96 14.92
N ALA A 17 0.80 -21.18 15.94
CA ALA A 17 0.49 -20.78 17.33
C ALA A 17 0.81 -19.31 17.64
N SER A 18 1.49 -18.61 16.75
CA SER A 18 1.94 -17.23 16.98
C SER A 18 0.83 -16.24 16.73
N HIS A 19 0.35 -15.54 17.76
CA HIS A 19 -0.65 -14.48 17.69
C HIS A 19 0.01 -13.17 17.25
N ILE A 20 -0.21 -12.77 16.00
CA ILE A 20 0.44 -11.64 15.36
C ILE A 20 -0.37 -10.36 15.46
N LEU A 21 -1.69 -10.41 15.16
CA LEU A 21 -2.59 -9.27 15.28
C LEU A 21 -3.56 -9.50 16.43
N ARG A 22 -3.71 -8.51 17.29
CA ARG A 22 -4.44 -8.60 18.55
C ARG A 22 -5.54 -7.56 18.59
N SER A 23 -6.76 -7.96 18.21
CA SER A 23 -7.97 -7.13 18.24
C SER A 23 -7.78 -5.78 17.52
N ILE A 24 -7.25 -5.82 16.28
CA ILE A 24 -6.97 -4.62 15.51
C ILE A 24 -8.26 -4.00 14.99
N ASP A 25 -8.43 -2.70 15.25
CA ASP A 25 -9.39 -1.81 14.59
C ASP A 25 -8.63 -0.86 13.67
N PHE A 26 -8.99 -0.86 12.38
CA PHE A 26 -8.35 -0.04 11.36
C PHE A 26 -9.35 0.36 10.27
N GLU A 27 -9.21 1.55 9.72
CA GLU A 27 -10.11 2.04 8.66
C GLU A 27 -9.36 2.92 7.67
N VAL A 28 -9.86 2.97 6.43
CA VAL A 28 -9.40 3.87 5.37
C VAL A 28 -10.61 4.56 4.77
N ASN A 29 -10.60 5.88 4.73
CA ASN A 29 -11.66 6.66 4.10
C ASN A 29 -11.27 7.06 2.67
N ARG A 30 -12.28 7.41 1.86
CA ARG A 30 -12.05 7.88 0.50
C ARG A 30 -11.17 9.13 0.47
N GLY A 31 -10.16 9.14 -0.42
CA GLY A 31 -9.21 10.23 -0.58
C GLY A 31 -8.18 10.35 0.55
N GLU A 32 -8.21 9.46 1.56
CA GLU A 32 -7.30 9.49 2.69
C GLU A 32 -5.99 8.73 2.39
N THR A 33 -4.86 9.31 2.74
CA THR A 33 -3.55 8.64 2.72
C THR A 33 -3.11 8.34 4.16
N ILE A 34 -2.97 7.05 4.50
CA ILE A 34 -2.62 6.59 5.84
C ILE A 34 -1.19 6.05 5.88
N GLY A 35 -0.42 6.47 6.88
CA GLY A 35 0.85 5.86 7.24
C GLY A 35 0.63 4.72 8.24
N LEU A 36 1.01 3.50 7.88
CA LEU A 36 1.02 2.37 8.80
C LEU A 36 2.46 2.12 9.25
N MET A 37 2.75 2.45 10.49
CA MET A 37 4.10 2.49 11.05
C MET A 37 4.30 1.45 12.14
N GLY A 38 5.54 1.23 12.51
CA GLY A 38 5.98 0.30 13.55
C GLY A 38 7.27 -0.39 13.14
N ARG A 39 8.01 -0.93 14.10
CA ARG A 39 9.25 -1.68 13.87
C ARG A 39 8.97 -2.97 13.07
N ASN A 40 10.02 -3.60 12.56
CA ASN A 40 9.88 -4.89 11.88
C ASN A 40 9.30 -5.94 12.83
N GLY A 41 8.47 -6.83 12.32
CA GLY A 41 7.79 -7.87 13.11
C GLY A 41 6.59 -7.39 13.93
N MET A 42 6.18 -6.11 13.85
CA MET A 42 5.06 -5.57 14.63
C MET A 42 3.66 -5.89 14.05
N GLY A 43 3.57 -6.60 12.92
CA GLY A 43 2.31 -7.05 12.32
C GLY A 43 1.80 -6.22 11.15
N LYS A 44 2.53 -5.20 10.67
CA LYS A 44 2.11 -4.32 9.56
C LYS A 44 1.73 -5.10 8.29
N SER A 45 2.67 -5.87 7.72
CA SER A 45 2.40 -6.67 6.51
C SER A 45 1.36 -7.77 6.75
N THR A 46 1.22 -8.28 7.99
CA THR A 46 0.16 -9.23 8.35
C THR A 46 -1.21 -8.57 8.29
N LEU A 47 -1.34 -7.31 8.76
CA LEU A 47 -2.58 -6.54 8.63
C LEU A 47 -2.93 -6.33 7.16
N LEU A 48 -1.98 -5.88 6.34
CA LEU A 48 -2.21 -5.69 4.90
C LEU A 48 -2.60 -7.00 4.21
N LYS A 49 -1.90 -8.09 4.51
CA LYS A 49 -2.23 -9.44 3.98
C LYS A 49 -3.59 -9.94 4.45
N SER A 50 -4.01 -9.62 5.66
CA SER A 50 -5.35 -9.96 6.16
C SER A 50 -6.45 -9.16 5.45
N ILE A 51 -6.21 -7.86 5.18
CA ILE A 51 -7.12 -7.03 4.38
C ILE A 51 -7.25 -7.60 2.96
N MET A 52 -6.14 -8.06 2.37
CA MET A 52 -6.12 -8.62 1.02
C MET A 52 -6.67 -10.06 0.91
N GLY A 53 -7.05 -10.69 2.02
CA GLY A 53 -7.49 -12.09 2.03
C GLY A 53 -6.36 -13.13 1.87
N ILE A 54 -5.08 -12.69 1.89
CA ILE A 54 -3.90 -13.58 1.81
C ILE A 54 -3.72 -14.35 3.12
N VAL A 55 -3.98 -13.69 4.24
CA VAL A 55 -3.98 -14.29 5.58
C VAL A 55 -5.41 -14.29 6.09
N THR A 56 -5.97 -15.46 6.33
CA THR A 56 -7.31 -15.60 6.90
C THR A 56 -7.27 -15.27 8.40
N PRO A 57 -7.97 -14.24 8.87
CA PRO A 57 -8.03 -13.93 10.29
C PRO A 57 -8.81 -15.01 11.05
N GLN A 58 -8.38 -15.31 12.28
CA GLN A 58 -9.06 -16.27 13.14
C GLN A 58 -10.36 -15.69 13.71
N SER A 59 -10.38 -14.38 13.99
CA SER A 59 -11.57 -13.67 14.45
C SER A 59 -11.52 -12.20 14.03
N GLY A 60 -12.61 -11.48 14.24
CA GLY A 60 -12.80 -10.12 13.76
C GLY A 60 -13.36 -10.08 12.34
N GLN A 61 -13.46 -8.90 11.76
CA GLN A 61 -14.11 -8.70 10.47
C GLN A 61 -13.33 -7.71 9.61
N VAL A 62 -13.29 -7.96 8.29
CA VAL A 62 -12.77 -7.07 7.27
C VAL A 62 -13.90 -6.73 6.31
N PHE A 63 -14.16 -5.44 6.14
CA PHE A 63 -15.12 -4.93 5.17
C PHE A 63 -14.39 -4.07 4.15
N ILE A 64 -14.74 -4.23 2.88
CA ILE A 64 -14.32 -3.36 1.78
C ILE A 64 -15.57 -2.81 1.12
N LYS A 65 -15.72 -1.48 1.10
CA LYS A 65 -16.92 -0.80 0.61
C LYS A 65 -18.21 -1.39 1.20
N GLY A 66 -18.21 -1.68 2.51
CA GLY A 66 -19.33 -2.27 3.23
C GLY A 66 -19.56 -3.77 3.01
N GLN A 67 -18.81 -4.42 2.13
CA GLN A 67 -18.91 -5.85 1.87
C GLN A 67 -17.92 -6.62 2.75
N ARG A 68 -18.40 -7.65 3.44
CA ARG A 68 -17.55 -8.51 4.29
C ARG A 68 -16.66 -9.40 3.42
N MET A 69 -15.33 -9.33 3.69
CA MET A 69 -14.31 -10.01 2.90
C MET A 69 -13.66 -11.24 3.59
N ASN A 70 -14.02 -11.54 4.84
CA ASN A 70 -13.47 -12.73 5.52
C ASN A 70 -13.75 -14.00 4.72
N GLY A 71 -12.69 -14.75 4.39
CA GLY A 71 -12.78 -16.01 3.64
C GLY A 71 -13.05 -15.83 2.13
N ARG A 72 -12.96 -14.61 1.63
CA ARG A 72 -13.02 -14.30 0.20
C ARG A 72 -11.63 -14.42 -0.44
N ASP A 73 -11.62 -14.76 -1.73
CA ASP A 73 -10.39 -14.89 -2.49
C ASP A 73 -9.75 -13.51 -2.77
N ILE A 74 -8.42 -13.49 -2.95
CA ILE A 74 -7.63 -12.28 -3.23
C ILE A 74 -8.16 -11.52 -4.45
N PHE A 75 -8.60 -12.23 -5.50
CA PHE A 75 -9.12 -11.60 -6.71
C PHE A 75 -10.44 -10.86 -6.46
N GLU A 76 -11.30 -11.33 -5.53
CA GLU A 76 -12.53 -10.65 -5.16
C GLU A 76 -12.22 -9.31 -4.46
N VAL A 77 -11.20 -9.29 -3.58
CA VAL A 77 -10.70 -8.06 -2.96
C VAL A 77 -10.18 -7.08 -4.03
N ALA A 78 -9.38 -7.59 -4.96
CA ALA A 78 -8.84 -6.78 -6.06
C ALA A 78 -9.95 -6.22 -6.98
N GLN A 79 -11.02 -6.97 -7.22
CA GLN A 79 -12.18 -6.51 -8.01
C GLN A 79 -12.95 -5.36 -7.35
N LEU A 80 -12.87 -5.22 -6.02
CA LEU A 80 -13.44 -4.08 -5.29
C LEU A 80 -12.59 -2.80 -5.38
N GLY A 81 -11.53 -2.81 -6.20
CA GLY A 81 -10.68 -1.64 -6.46
C GLY A 81 -9.53 -1.49 -5.47
N ILE A 82 -9.09 -2.57 -4.84
CA ILE A 82 -7.89 -2.56 -4.00
C ILE A 82 -6.70 -3.05 -4.82
N ALA A 83 -5.65 -2.23 -4.92
CA ALA A 83 -4.37 -2.63 -5.50
C ALA A 83 -3.31 -2.76 -4.41
N TYR A 84 -2.50 -3.81 -4.47
CA TYR A 84 -1.45 -4.10 -3.50
C TYR A 84 -0.08 -4.20 -4.18
N VAL A 85 0.84 -3.37 -3.74
CA VAL A 85 2.26 -3.40 -4.08
C VAL A 85 3.00 -4.03 -2.90
N PRO A 86 3.34 -5.32 -2.97
CA PRO A 86 4.00 -6.03 -1.89
C PRO A 86 5.48 -5.65 -1.77
N GLU A 87 6.06 -5.93 -0.62
CA GLU A 87 7.50 -6.08 -0.49
C GLU A 87 8.01 -7.12 -1.51
N GLY A 88 9.12 -6.83 -2.21
CA GLY A 88 9.73 -7.80 -3.13
C GLY A 88 9.34 -7.69 -4.60
N ARG A 89 8.79 -6.57 -5.02
CA ARG A 89 8.68 -6.12 -6.43
C ARG A 89 7.84 -6.96 -7.40
N GLY A 90 7.01 -7.84 -7.07
CA GLY A 90 6.02 -8.65 -7.80
C GLY A 90 5.84 -8.45 -9.33
N ILE A 91 6.90 -8.31 -10.13
CA ILE A 91 6.86 -8.16 -11.58
C ILE A 91 6.90 -9.51 -12.30
N PHE A 92 6.45 -9.55 -13.56
CA PHE A 92 6.68 -10.69 -14.46
C PHE A 92 8.00 -10.47 -15.19
N GLY A 93 9.06 -11.14 -14.73
CA GLY A 93 10.42 -10.95 -15.24
C GLY A 93 10.62 -11.34 -16.69
N ASN A 94 9.83 -12.30 -17.19
CA ASN A 94 9.83 -12.79 -18.56
C ASN A 94 9.01 -11.94 -19.55
N LEU A 95 8.21 -11.01 -19.03
CA LEU A 95 7.44 -10.06 -19.84
C LEU A 95 8.19 -8.71 -19.94
N SER A 96 8.04 -8.03 -21.07
CA SER A 96 8.53 -6.68 -21.26
C SER A 96 7.79 -5.68 -20.35
N VAL A 97 8.34 -4.45 -20.22
CA VAL A 97 7.68 -3.35 -19.52
C VAL A 97 6.27 -3.10 -20.09
N VAL A 98 6.16 -3.05 -21.43
CA VAL A 98 4.87 -2.86 -22.12
C VAL A 98 3.86 -3.93 -21.74
N GLU A 99 4.27 -5.20 -21.82
CA GLU A 99 3.40 -6.33 -21.51
C GLU A 99 3.00 -6.36 -20.03
N ASN A 100 3.94 -6.09 -19.12
CA ASN A 100 3.65 -5.96 -17.69
C ASN A 100 2.58 -4.89 -17.40
N LEU A 101 2.65 -3.73 -18.06
CA LEU A 101 1.68 -2.65 -17.86
C LEU A 101 0.33 -2.99 -18.52
N LYS A 102 0.34 -3.41 -19.80
CA LYS A 102 -0.88 -3.64 -20.55
C LYS A 102 -1.74 -4.78 -19.98
N MET A 103 -1.13 -5.86 -19.48
CA MET A 103 -1.89 -6.97 -18.89
C MET A 103 -2.62 -6.59 -17.60
N ALA A 104 -2.19 -5.53 -16.93
CA ALA A 104 -2.84 -5.03 -15.72
C ALA A 104 -3.95 -4.00 -16.02
N ALA A 105 -4.00 -3.49 -17.25
CA ALA A 105 -4.89 -2.41 -17.64
C ALA A 105 -6.37 -2.84 -17.53
N ARG A 106 -7.12 -2.09 -16.73
CA ARG A 106 -8.58 -2.24 -16.62
C ARG A 106 -9.20 -0.94 -16.10
N PRO A 107 -10.48 -0.68 -16.42
CA PRO A 107 -11.19 0.42 -15.77
C PRO A 107 -11.36 0.15 -14.28
N GLY A 108 -11.47 1.21 -13.52
CA GLY A 108 -11.78 1.14 -12.09
C GLY A 108 -13.23 0.70 -11.83
N THR A 109 -13.59 0.57 -10.56
CA THR A 109 -14.88 -0.01 -10.15
C THR A 109 -16.10 0.82 -10.53
N GLN A 110 -15.93 2.09 -10.87
CA GLN A 110 -16.97 3.00 -11.37
C GLN A 110 -16.79 3.33 -12.86
N GLY A 111 -15.95 2.57 -13.57
CA GLY A 111 -15.65 2.80 -15.00
C GLY A 111 -14.62 3.89 -15.25
N GLN A 112 -14.04 4.51 -14.20
CA GLN A 112 -12.98 5.50 -14.33
C GLN A 112 -11.74 4.89 -15.00
N ASN A 113 -11.06 5.68 -15.83
CA ASN A 113 -9.83 5.28 -16.54
C ASN A 113 -8.80 6.42 -16.53
N ASP A 114 -8.55 6.95 -15.33
CA ASP A 114 -7.67 8.10 -15.11
C ASP A 114 -6.19 7.73 -15.25
N TRP A 115 -5.84 6.51 -14.88
CA TRP A 115 -4.50 5.96 -15.02
C TRP A 115 -4.38 5.14 -16.29
N THR A 116 -4.27 5.87 -17.42
CA THR A 116 -4.00 5.26 -18.72
C THR A 116 -2.52 4.85 -18.85
N TYR A 117 -2.24 4.05 -19.87
CA TYR A 117 -0.87 3.65 -20.19
C TYR A 117 0.05 4.88 -20.40
N GLU A 118 -0.45 5.90 -21.11
CA GLU A 118 0.27 7.14 -21.38
C GLU A 118 0.57 7.88 -20.07
N ARG A 119 -0.42 8.05 -19.21
CA ARG A 119 -0.25 8.72 -17.90
C ARG A 119 0.75 7.99 -17.00
N VAL A 120 0.73 6.66 -17.01
CA VAL A 120 1.74 5.86 -16.27
C VAL A 120 3.13 6.14 -16.84
N LEU A 121 3.33 6.16 -18.14
CA LEU A 121 4.64 6.45 -18.74
C LEU A 121 5.11 7.90 -18.53
N GLU A 122 4.19 8.86 -18.43
CA GLU A 122 4.50 10.25 -18.05
C GLU A 122 4.94 10.34 -16.58
N THR A 123 4.28 9.57 -15.72
CA THR A 123 4.59 9.52 -14.27
C THR A 123 5.92 8.81 -13.99
N PHE A 124 6.27 7.81 -14.82
CA PHE A 124 7.48 7.00 -14.71
C PHE A 124 8.36 7.10 -15.97
N PRO A 125 9.05 8.23 -16.23
CA PRO A 125 9.85 8.42 -17.46
C PRO A 125 10.92 7.34 -17.69
N ARG A 126 11.49 6.78 -16.60
CA ARG A 126 12.47 5.68 -16.69
C ARG A 126 11.88 4.42 -17.31
N LEU A 127 10.61 4.12 -17.08
CA LEU A 127 9.94 2.98 -17.71
C LEU A 127 9.72 3.22 -19.20
N LYS A 128 9.48 4.48 -19.61
CA LYS A 128 9.33 4.87 -21.01
C LYS A 128 10.60 4.60 -21.82
N GLU A 129 11.78 4.76 -21.20
CA GLU A 129 13.07 4.48 -21.82
C GLU A 129 13.36 2.96 -21.94
N ARG A 130 12.58 2.12 -21.25
CA ARG A 130 12.80 0.68 -21.11
C ARG A 130 11.66 -0.20 -21.64
N LEU A 131 10.77 0.33 -22.47
CA LEU A 131 9.54 -0.33 -22.89
C LEU A 131 9.71 -1.77 -23.41
N GLY A 132 10.74 -2.02 -24.21
CA GLY A 132 11.04 -3.33 -24.78
C GLY A 132 11.87 -4.25 -23.90
N HIS A 133 12.38 -3.78 -22.73
CA HIS A 133 13.20 -4.60 -21.84
C HIS A 133 12.31 -5.56 -21.05
N GLY A 134 12.78 -6.80 -20.87
CA GLY A 134 12.16 -7.75 -19.95
C GLY A 134 12.29 -7.27 -18.49
N GLY A 135 11.31 -7.60 -17.65
CA GLY A 135 11.29 -7.18 -16.26
C GLY A 135 12.55 -7.54 -15.49
N GLN A 136 13.15 -8.70 -15.76
CA GLN A 136 14.42 -9.15 -15.15
C GLN A 136 15.65 -8.33 -15.57
N GLN A 137 15.58 -7.55 -16.66
CA GLN A 137 16.66 -6.68 -17.15
C GLN A 137 16.63 -5.30 -16.49
N LEU A 138 15.58 -4.99 -15.74
CA LEU A 138 15.41 -3.73 -15.05
C LEU A 138 16.23 -3.69 -13.77
N SER A 139 16.74 -2.51 -13.42
CA SER A 139 17.28 -2.24 -12.08
C SER A 139 16.20 -2.40 -11.01
N GLY A 140 16.60 -2.61 -9.76
CA GLY A 140 15.66 -2.75 -8.67
C GLY A 140 14.68 -1.59 -8.50
N GLY A 141 15.13 -0.36 -8.79
CA GLY A 141 14.27 0.82 -8.78
C GLY A 141 13.27 0.86 -9.93
N GLU A 142 13.70 0.49 -11.15
CA GLU A 142 12.82 0.38 -12.32
C GLU A 142 11.79 -0.73 -12.12
N GLN A 143 12.18 -1.86 -11.51
CA GLN A 143 11.24 -2.93 -11.14
C GLN A 143 10.18 -2.45 -10.15
N GLN A 144 10.57 -1.66 -9.15
CA GLN A 144 9.64 -1.07 -8.19
C GLN A 144 8.67 -0.09 -8.87
N MET A 145 9.19 0.78 -9.74
CA MET A 145 8.36 1.68 -10.55
C MET A 145 7.37 0.91 -11.42
N LEU A 146 7.82 -0.19 -12.05
CA LEU A 146 6.95 -1.05 -12.85
C LEU A 146 5.86 -1.69 -12.01
N THR A 147 6.16 -2.14 -10.79
CA THR A 147 5.16 -2.72 -9.88
C THR A 147 4.09 -1.69 -9.49
N ILE A 148 4.51 -0.45 -9.15
CA ILE A 148 3.58 0.64 -8.83
C ILE A 148 2.77 1.02 -10.09
N GLY A 149 3.42 1.15 -11.25
CA GLY A 149 2.75 1.44 -12.53
C GLY A 149 1.68 0.39 -12.86
N ARG A 150 1.96 -0.88 -12.69
CA ARG A 150 0.99 -1.97 -12.85
C ARG A 150 -0.20 -1.84 -11.92
N ALA A 151 0.05 -1.51 -10.66
CA ALA A 151 -1.02 -1.29 -9.69
C ALA A 151 -1.92 -0.11 -10.11
N LEU A 152 -1.34 1.01 -10.59
CA LEU A 152 -2.08 2.16 -11.08
C LEU A 152 -2.89 1.86 -12.34
N MET A 153 -2.38 1.01 -13.25
CA MET A 153 -3.10 0.58 -14.45
C MET A 153 -4.43 -0.14 -14.15
N THR A 154 -4.65 -0.57 -12.91
CA THR A 154 -5.93 -1.14 -12.47
C THR A 154 -6.96 -0.08 -12.08
N ASN A 155 -6.61 1.22 -12.13
CA ASN A 155 -7.45 2.36 -11.69
C ASN A 155 -8.07 2.11 -10.30
N PRO A 156 -7.24 1.91 -9.25
CA PRO A 156 -7.72 1.48 -7.94
C PRO A 156 -8.39 2.61 -7.16
N ASP A 157 -9.34 2.27 -6.29
CA ASP A 157 -9.86 3.18 -5.27
C ASP A 157 -8.93 3.29 -4.06
N VAL A 158 -8.21 2.19 -3.76
CA VAL A 158 -7.20 2.14 -2.69
C VAL A 158 -5.92 1.49 -3.21
N LEU A 159 -4.79 2.16 -3.00
CA LEU A 159 -3.46 1.63 -3.28
C LEU A 159 -2.73 1.34 -1.97
N ILE A 160 -2.27 0.11 -1.80
CA ILE A 160 -1.47 -0.32 -0.66
C ILE A 160 -0.01 -0.44 -1.12
N LEU A 161 0.89 0.28 -0.46
CA LEU A 161 2.34 0.27 -0.70
C LEU A 161 3.05 -0.31 0.54
N ASP A 162 3.57 -1.53 0.43
CA ASP A 162 4.26 -2.23 1.51
C ASP A 162 5.77 -2.15 1.29
N GLU A 163 6.46 -1.28 2.07
CA GLU A 163 7.90 -1.02 2.04
C GLU A 163 8.46 -0.70 0.63
N ALA A 164 7.75 0.19 -0.10
CA ALA A 164 8.01 0.48 -1.51
C ALA A 164 9.38 1.13 -1.78
N THR A 165 10.07 1.67 -0.77
CA THR A 165 11.41 2.29 -0.95
C THR A 165 12.55 1.45 -0.36
N GLU A 166 12.26 0.27 0.21
CA GLU A 166 13.28 -0.56 0.85
C GLU A 166 14.33 -1.07 -0.15
N GLY A 167 15.60 -0.96 0.25
CA GLY A 167 16.74 -1.43 -0.56
C GLY A 167 16.99 -0.64 -1.83
N LEU A 168 16.38 0.53 -2.01
CA LEU A 168 16.58 1.40 -3.16
C LEU A 168 17.66 2.46 -2.91
N ALA A 169 18.37 2.83 -3.97
CA ALA A 169 19.29 3.96 -3.93
C ALA A 169 18.55 5.26 -3.55
N PRO A 170 19.17 6.19 -2.79
CA PRO A 170 18.51 7.39 -2.27
C PRO A 170 17.81 8.26 -3.33
N LEU A 171 18.37 8.34 -4.54
CA LEU A 171 17.77 9.08 -5.66
C LEU A 171 16.46 8.42 -6.11
N ILE A 172 16.44 7.10 -6.21
CA ILE A 172 15.26 6.33 -6.63
C ILE A 172 14.18 6.39 -5.55
N ALA A 173 14.57 6.23 -4.28
CA ALA A 173 13.63 6.38 -3.18
C ALA A 173 12.95 7.76 -3.19
N ARG A 174 13.70 8.85 -3.44
CA ARG A 174 13.12 10.22 -3.60
C ARG A 174 12.13 10.29 -4.76
N GLU A 175 12.43 9.64 -5.87
CA GLU A 175 11.54 9.59 -7.03
C GLU A 175 10.23 8.84 -6.69
N ILE A 176 10.31 7.70 -5.98
CA ILE A 176 9.12 6.98 -5.49
C ILE A 176 8.29 7.87 -4.56
N TRP A 177 8.90 8.62 -3.63
CA TRP A 177 8.17 9.54 -2.75
C TRP A 177 7.45 10.65 -3.52
N ARG A 178 8.09 11.22 -4.56
CA ARG A 178 7.43 12.16 -5.48
C ARG A 178 6.20 11.52 -6.16
N ILE A 179 6.33 10.28 -6.59
CA ILE A 179 5.23 9.53 -7.21
C ILE A 179 4.09 9.28 -6.19
N CYS A 180 4.41 8.97 -4.94
CA CYS A 180 3.41 8.85 -3.88
C CYS A 180 2.62 10.16 -3.69
N SER A 181 3.27 11.33 -3.80
CA SER A 181 2.57 12.63 -3.77
C SER A 181 1.63 12.81 -4.97
N VAL A 182 2.07 12.46 -6.18
CA VAL A 182 1.21 12.49 -7.40
C VAL A 182 -0.01 11.57 -7.25
N ILE A 183 0.18 10.38 -6.67
CA ILE A 183 -0.92 9.43 -6.39
C ILE A 183 -1.91 10.04 -5.40
N LYS A 184 -1.43 10.62 -4.30
CA LYS A 184 -2.29 11.32 -3.33
C LYS A 184 -3.08 12.45 -4.00
N GLU A 185 -2.41 13.30 -4.78
CA GLU A 185 -3.04 14.41 -5.50
C GLU A 185 -4.09 13.95 -6.52
N SER A 186 -3.98 12.72 -7.04
CA SER A 186 -4.99 12.14 -7.93
C SER A 186 -6.27 11.67 -7.21
N GLY A 187 -6.31 11.74 -5.87
CA GLY A 187 -7.47 11.36 -5.05
C GLY A 187 -7.58 9.86 -4.74
N ILE A 188 -6.59 9.04 -5.14
CA ILE A 188 -6.53 7.63 -4.74
C ILE A 188 -6.27 7.55 -3.24
N SER A 189 -7.09 6.79 -2.51
CA SER A 189 -6.83 6.49 -1.11
C SER A 189 -5.62 5.56 -1.00
N SER A 190 -4.78 5.75 0.01
CA SER A 190 -3.54 4.97 0.08
C SER A 190 -3.21 4.51 1.51
N ILE A 191 -2.63 3.31 1.61
CA ILE A 191 -1.95 2.84 2.82
C ILE A 191 -0.47 2.74 2.47
N ILE A 192 0.37 3.46 3.22
CA ILE A 192 1.82 3.48 3.00
C ILE A 192 2.53 2.91 4.23
N VAL A 193 3.28 1.83 4.01
CA VAL A 193 4.22 1.27 4.98
C VAL A 193 5.62 1.55 4.51
N ASP A 194 6.40 2.25 5.30
CA ASP A 194 7.83 2.46 5.02
C ASP A 194 8.60 2.75 6.32
N LYS A 195 9.89 2.42 6.32
CA LYS A 195 10.81 2.70 7.45
C LYS A 195 11.14 4.18 7.57
N ASN A 196 11.02 4.94 6.48
CA ASN A 196 11.32 6.36 6.45
C ASN A 196 10.12 7.19 6.95
N TRP A 197 9.89 7.14 8.25
CA TRP A 197 8.79 7.84 8.89
C TRP A 197 8.73 9.35 8.57
N LYS A 198 9.90 10.00 8.35
CA LYS A 198 9.97 11.43 7.98
C LYS A 198 9.31 11.72 6.62
N HIS A 199 9.42 10.80 5.66
CA HIS A 199 8.73 10.93 4.38
C HIS A 199 7.27 10.51 4.50
N VAL A 200 6.98 9.44 5.24
CA VAL A 200 5.61 8.98 5.47
C VAL A 200 4.77 10.11 6.09
N THR A 201 5.20 10.71 7.22
CA THR A 201 4.42 11.76 7.91
C THR A 201 4.24 13.04 7.09
N LYS A 202 5.09 13.28 6.07
CA LYS A 202 4.94 14.45 5.19
C LYS A 202 3.80 14.31 4.18
N ILE A 203 3.49 13.08 3.77
CA ILE A 203 2.50 12.83 2.71
C ILE A 203 1.21 12.21 3.23
N THR A 204 1.20 11.66 4.44
CA THR A 204 0.01 11.04 5.03
C THR A 204 -0.85 12.04 5.77
N ASP A 205 -2.16 11.84 5.74
CA ASP A 205 -3.13 12.63 6.50
C ASP A 205 -3.20 12.14 7.94
N ARG A 206 -3.16 10.82 8.11
CA ARG A 206 -3.26 10.14 9.40
C ARG A 206 -2.23 9.01 9.48
N ASN A 207 -1.80 8.71 10.71
CA ASN A 207 -0.84 7.65 10.97
C ASN A 207 -1.37 6.70 12.03
N VAL A 208 -1.06 5.41 11.84
CA VAL A 208 -1.35 4.33 12.77
C VAL A 208 -0.02 3.65 13.11
N ILE A 209 0.27 3.51 14.41
CA ILE A 209 1.49 2.82 14.86
C ILE A 209 1.08 1.49 15.48
N LEU A 210 1.69 0.39 14.96
CA LEU A 210 1.55 -0.95 15.50
C LEU A 210 2.76 -1.34 16.34
N VAL A 211 2.50 -1.91 17.53
CA VAL A 211 3.50 -2.51 18.40
C VAL A 211 2.98 -3.87 18.86
N LYS A 212 3.75 -4.93 18.58
CA LYS A 212 3.40 -6.31 18.95
C LYS A 212 1.97 -6.74 18.60
N GLY A 213 1.51 -6.26 17.42
CA GLY A 213 0.18 -6.61 16.91
C GLY A 213 -0.97 -5.80 17.50
N GLU A 214 -0.71 -4.71 18.21
CA GLU A 214 -1.71 -3.81 18.78
C GLU A 214 -1.54 -2.40 18.24
N VAL A 215 -2.62 -1.63 18.10
CA VAL A 215 -2.59 -0.21 17.74
C VAL A 215 -2.26 0.59 19.00
N VAL A 216 -1.10 1.26 19.01
CA VAL A 216 -0.65 2.10 20.15
C VAL A 216 -0.83 3.60 19.88
N PHE A 217 -1.00 3.98 18.62
CA PHE A 217 -1.28 5.35 18.22
C PHE A 217 -2.17 5.38 16.96
N LYS A 218 -3.13 6.31 16.93
CA LYS A 218 -3.95 6.67 15.77
C LYS A 218 -4.21 8.18 15.82
N GLY A 219 -3.71 8.92 14.84
CA GLY A 219 -3.86 10.37 14.83
C GLY A 219 -3.38 11.02 13.55
N SER A 220 -3.59 12.33 13.38
CA SER A 220 -3.11 13.10 12.23
C SER A 220 -1.57 13.15 12.20
N SER A 221 -1.01 13.49 11.04
CA SER A 221 0.44 13.68 10.90
C SER A 221 0.95 14.83 11.79
N GLU A 222 0.18 15.90 11.93
CA GLU A 222 0.51 17.03 12.82
C GLU A 222 0.54 16.59 14.29
N LEU A 223 -0.47 15.82 14.72
CA LEU A 223 -0.52 15.28 16.09
C LEU A 223 0.68 14.39 16.38
N LEU A 224 1.03 13.49 15.45
CA LEU A 224 2.19 12.61 15.62
C LEU A 224 3.51 13.40 15.70
N GLN A 225 3.67 14.42 14.85
CA GLN A 225 4.86 15.28 14.85
C GLN A 225 4.98 16.15 16.11
N SER A 226 3.85 16.49 16.75
CA SER A 226 3.84 17.22 18.03
C SER A 226 4.19 16.36 19.24
N GLN A 227 4.28 15.04 19.07
CA GLN A 227 4.54 14.05 20.14
C GLN A 227 5.80 13.22 19.82
N PRO A 228 7.01 13.83 19.84
CA PRO A 228 8.26 13.16 19.49
C PRO A 228 8.57 11.94 20.39
N GLU A 229 8.08 11.95 21.64
CA GLU A 229 8.20 10.84 22.59
C GLU A 229 7.54 9.55 22.07
N ILE A 230 6.40 9.64 21.39
CA ILE A 230 5.72 8.49 20.76
C ILE A 230 6.60 7.91 19.66
N MET A 231 7.21 8.78 18.84
CA MET A 231 8.10 8.35 17.77
C MET A 231 9.36 7.69 18.34
N ALA A 232 9.99 8.30 19.35
CA ALA A 232 11.17 7.75 20.00
C ALA A 232 10.88 6.38 20.65
N GLN A 233 9.77 6.26 21.37
CA GLN A 233 9.38 5.04 22.08
C GLN A 233 9.04 3.88 21.14
N HIS A 234 8.29 4.14 20.05
CA HIS A 234 7.68 3.08 19.24
C HIS A 234 8.37 2.86 17.90
N LEU A 235 9.03 3.88 17.34
CA LEU A 235 9.74 3.77 16.07
C LEU A 235 11.26 3.68 16.24
N GLY A 236 11.78 4.07 17.41
CA GLY A 236 13.21 3.97 17.75
C GLY A 236 14.04 5.07 17.06
N VAL A 237 13.49 6.28 16.98
CA VAL A 237 14.11 7.46 16.33
C VAL A 237 14.10 8.65 17.27
#